data_282dcc71d00de525c32b6041869f80cc
#
_entry.id   282dcc71d00de525c32b6041869f80cc
#
_cell.length_a   1.000
_cell.length_b   1.000
_cell.length_c   1.000
_cell.angle_alpha   90.00
_cell.angle_beta   90.00
_cell.angle_gamma   90.00
#
_symmetry.space_group_name_H-M   'P 1'
#
loop_
_entity.id
_entity.type
_entity.pdbx_description
1 polymer ?
#
loop_
_entity_poly.entity_id
_entity_poly.type
_entity_poly.pdbx_seq_one_letter_code
_entity_poly.pdbx_strand_id
1 'polypeptide(L)'
;MAITAAAVKAALAALTDEQARKTVGWIAAAVLAPIILIAALLLSLLSGTTQHNNAAVDLVFNGGVVPSSMSAEYAAQVRVMQTCLEELDSAVAEVNDQMESGSLDGNWVKAVFFSLCFGDEHLKLTPSEARDFADCFVRYEERTRTVASGTDPDTGETIYTEETYTVAVPVDQEIAFDNLDAAGYPITEDLVVNAQAVYDRIAYGAADGYTGEIQYGS
;
A
#
# COMPACT_ATOMS: atom_id res chain seq x y z
N MET A 1 -29.64 18.58 -33.70
CA MET A 1 -29.85 20.00 -34.04
C MET A 1 -28.77 20.39 -35.03
N ALA A 2 -29.16 20.73 -36.27
CA ALA A 2 -28.20 21.15 -37.30
C ALA A 2 -27.80 22.62 -37.05
N ILE A 3 -26.52 22.85 -36.83
CA ILE A 3 -25.98 24.21 -36.77
C ILE A 3 -26.10 24.80 -38.15
N THR A 4 -26.93 25.83 -38.33
CA THR A 4 -27.17 26.46 -39.63
C THR A 4 -25.93 27.21 -40.08
N ALA A 5 -25.63 27.17 -41.38
CA ALA A 5 -24.51 27.90 -41.99
C ALA A 5 -24.52 29.42 -41.65
N ALA A 6 -25.69 29.99 -41.35
CA ALA A 6 -25.85 31.35 -40.87
C ALA A 6 -25.25 31.57 -39.47
N ALA A 7 -25.41 30.61 -38.56
CA ALA A 7 -24.82 30.69 -37.21
C ALA A 7 -23.28 30.61 -37.26
N VAL A 8 -22.72 29.77 -38.12
CA VAL A 8 -21.27 29.67 -38.33
C VAL A 8 -20.71 30.98 -38.94
N LYS A 9 -21.41 31.58 -39.89
CA LYS A 9 -21.00 32.84 -40.50
C LYS A 9 -21.06 34.01 -39.51
N ALA A 10 -22.08 34.06 -38.64
CA ALA A 10 -22.20 35.06 -37.61
C ALA A 10 -21.09 34.90 -36.53
N ALA A 11 -20.77 33.66 -36.14
CA ALA A 11 -19.66 33.40 -35.23
C ALA A 11 -18.29 33.78 -35.81
N LEU A 12 -18.06 33.52 -37.11
CA LEU A 12 -16.84 33.93 -37.81
C LEU A 12 -16.74 35.48 -37.95
N ALA A 13 -17.85 36.18 -38.23
CA ALA A 13 -17.87 37.62 -38.27
C ALA A 13 -17.60 38.27 -36.90
N ALA A 14 -18.11 37.69 -35.82
CA ALA A 14 -17.81 38.12 -34.46
C ALA A 14 -16.33 37.95 -34.07
N LEU A 15 -15.62 36.98 -34.65
CA LEU A 15 -14.19 36.76 -34.44
C LEU A 15 -13.29 37.76 -35.18
N THR A 16 -13.80 38.46 -36.17
CA THR A 16 -13.06 39.48 -36.95
C THR A 16 -13.22 40.91 -36.39
N ASP A 17 -14.20 41.13 -35.54
CA ASP A 17 -14.41 42.44 -34.90
C ASP A 17 -13.64 42.47 -33.55
N GLU A 18 -12.74 43.44 -33.38
CA GLU A 18 -11.89 43.57 -32.20
C GLU A 18 -12.71 43.80 -30.93
N GLN A 19 -13.83 44.49 -30.97
CA GLN A 19 -14.72 44.70 -29.85
C GLN A 19 -15.48 43.42 -29.49
N ALA A 20 -15.96 42.67 -30.49
CA ALA A 20 -16.62 41.40 -30.31
C ALA A 20 -15.66 40.34 -29.71
N ARG A 21 -14.40 40.30 -30.15
CA ARG A 21 -13.35 39.44 -29.59
C ARG A 21 -13.06 39.75 -28.12
N LYS A 22 -12.99 41.04 -27.75
CA LYS A 22 -12.82 41.44 -26.35
C LYS A 22 -14.02 41.01 -25.51
N THR A 23 -15.24 41.20 -25.99
CA THR A 23 -16.46 40.80 -25.28
C THR A 23 -16.57 39.28 -25.12
N VAL A 24 -16.29 38.50 -26.18
CA VAL A 24 -16.26 37.04 -26.15
C VAL A 24 -15.15 36.55 -25.20
N GLY A 25 -13.97 37.20 -25.21
CA GLY A 25 -12.87 36.93 -24.30
C GLY A 25 -13.24 37.13 -22.82
N TRP A 26 -13.94 38.22 -22.51
CA TRP A 26 -14.43 38.49 -21.15
C TRP A 26 -15.50 37.51 -20.70
N ILE A 27 -16.43 37.11 -21.59
CA ILE A 27 -17.46 36.09 -21.30
C ILE A 27 -16.79 34.73 -21.06
N ALA A 28 -15.85 34.34 -21.93
CA ALA A 28 -15.10 33.09 -21.75
C ALA A 28 -14.30 33.10 -20.45
N ALA A 29 -13.62 34.18 -20.12
CA ALA A 29 -12.89 34.32 -18.87
C ALA A 29 -13.83 34.27 -17.65
N ALA A 30 -15.01 34.89 -17.69
CA ALA A 30 -15.98 34.88 -16.61
C ALA A 30 -16.60 33.51 -16.38
N VAL A 31 -16.73 32.67 -17.41
CA VAL A 31 -17.23 31.28 -17.30
C VAL A 31 -16.13 30.32 -16.89
N LEU A 32 -14.91 30.50 -17.40
CA LEU A 32 -13.79 29.59 -17.12
C LEU A 32 -13.11 29.86 -15.76
N ALA A 33 -13.08 31.13 -15.31
CA ALA A 33 -12.45 31.49 -14.04
C ALA A 33 -12.98 30.70 -12.84
N PRO A 34 -14.29 30.55 -12.63
CA PRO A 34 -14.79 29.75 -11.50
C PRO A 34 -14.45 28.26 -11.66
N ILE A 35 -14.44 27.73 -12.88
CA ILE A 35 -14.07 26.31 -13.13
C ILE A 35 -12.59 26.09 -12.82
N ILE A 36 -11.71 27.01 -13.27
CA ILE A 36 -10.28 26.95 -12.98
C ILE A 36 -10.03 27.08 -11.47
N LEU A 37 -10.79 27.94 -10.78
CA LEU A 37 -10.65 28.16 -9.34
C LEU A 37 -11.11 26.92 -8.55
N ILE A 38 -12.21 26.28 -8.96
CA ILE A 38 -12.66 25.02 -8.37
C ILE A 38 -11.64 23.92 -8.61
N ALA A 39 -11.12 23.79 -9.84
CA ALA A 39 -10.07 22.82 -10.14
C ALA A 39 -8.80 23.06 -9.32
N ALA A 40 -8.37 24.31 -9.16
CA ALA A 40 -7.23 24.66 -8.33
C ALA A 40 -7.45 24.36 -6.84
N LEU A 41 -8.66 24.58 -6.33
CA LEU A 41 -9.04 24.21 -4.96
C LEU A 41 -9.03 22.70 -4.76
N LEU A 42 -9.59 21.93 -5.70
CA LEU A 42 -9.59 20.48 -5.65
C LEU A 42 -8.16 19.92 -5.70
N LEU A 43 -7.31 20.44 -6.59
CA LEU A 43 -5.89 20.06 -6.65
C LEU A 43 -5.14 20.41 -5.37
N SER A 44 -5.44 21.55 -4.74
CA SER A 44 -4.84 21.95 -3.48
C SER A 44 -5.27 21.05 -2.32
N LEU A 45 -6.54 20.63 -2.28
CA LEU A 45 -7.05 19.67 -1.31
C LEU A 45 -6.41 18.29 -1.50
N LEU A 46 -6.34 17.79 -2.74
CA LEU A 46 -5.68 16.54 -3.08
C LEU A 46 -4.19 16.55 -2.72
N SER A 47 -3.46 17.61 -3.06
CA SER A 47 -2.05 17.75 -2.69
C SER A 47 -1.84 17.77 -1.16
N GLY A 48 -2.72 18.43 -0.43
CA GLY A 48 -2.68 18.43 1.04
C GLY A 48 -2.86 17.03 1.62
N THR A 49 -3.83 16.29 1.09
CA THR A 49 -4.11 14.91 1.51
C THR A 49 -2.95 13.97 1.19
N THR A 50 -2.37 14.07 0.00
CA THR A 50 -1.22 13.25 -0.43
C THR A 50 0.02 13.51 0.45
N GLN A 51 0.30 14.78 0.81
CA GLN A 51 1.42 15.11 1.70
C GLN A 51 1.21 14.56 3.11
N HIS A 52 -0.02 14.61 3.64
CA HIS A 52 -0.35 14.04 4.94
C HIS A 52 -0.21 12.52 4.95
N ASN A 53 -0.69 11.84 3.91
CA ASN A 53 -0.58 10.39 3.78
C ASN A 53 0.87 9.94 3.67
N ASN A 54 1.67 10.64 2.87
CA ASN A 54 3.10 10.37 2.75
C ASN A 54 3.84 10.56 4.08
N ALA A 55 3.52 11.61 4.82
CA ALA A 55 4.08 11.84 6.14
C ALA A 55 3.66 10.77 7.14
N ALA A 56 2.44 10.23 7.04
CA ALA A 56 1.98 9.12 7.85
C ALA A 56 2.78 7.84 7.57
N VAL A 57 2.95 7.48 6.31
CA VAL A 57 3.76 6.31 5.91
C VAL A 57 5.18 6.46 6.45
N ASP A 58 5.84 7.60 6.19
CA ASP A 58 7.21 7.83 6.66
C ASP A 58 7.33 7.72 8.19
N LEU A 59 6.36 8.29 8.91
CA LEU A 59 6.36 8.27 10.36
C LEU A 59 6.09 6.88 10.94
N VAL A 60 5.18 6.12 10.32
CA VAL A 60 4.82 4.78 10.75
C VAL A 60 5.96 3.78 10.48
N PHE A 61 6.57 3.82 9.31
CA PHE A 61 7.57 2.83 8.90
C PHE A 61 9.00 3.16 9.33
N ASN A 62 9.37 4.45 9.32
CA ASN A 62 10.72 4.87 9.65
C ASN A 62 10.87 5.28 11.13
N GLY A 63 9.77 5.30 11.87
CA GLY A 63 9.75 5.84 13.21
C GLY A 63 9.96 7.35 13.21
N GLY A 64 9.94 7.95 14.38
CA GLY A 64 10.22 9.38 14.55
C GLY A 64 9.32 10.02 15.58
N VAL A 65 9.61 11.27 15.88
CA VAL A 65 8.81 12.06 16.81
C VAL A 65 7.56 12.56 16.08
N VAL A 66 6.39 12.14 16.57
CA VAL A 66 5.12 12.67 16.09
C VAL A 66 5.11 14.20 16.26
N PRO A 67 4.93 14.97 15.17
CA PRO A 67 4.92 16.43 15.26
C PRO A 67 3.86 16.93 16.23
N SER A 68 4.20 17.92 17.06
CA SER A 68 3.27 18.51 18.02
C SER A 68 2.07 19.23 17.36
N SER A 69 2.16 19.51 16.07
CA SER A 69 1.07 20.06 15.26
C SER A 69 0.03 19.01 14.83
N MET A 70 0.32 17.71 15.00
CA MET A 70 -0.58 16.62 14.68
C MET A 70 -1.66 16.48 15.77
N SER A 71 -2.91 16.16 15.38
CA SER A 71 -3.95 15.93 16.38
C SER A 71 -3.61 14.72 17.27
N ALA A 72 -4.09 14.74 18.52
CA ALA A 72 -3.82 13.66 19.47
C ALA A 72 -4.38 12.32 18.99
N GLU A 73 -5.53 12.33 18.30
CA GLU A 73 -6.17 11.15 17.73
C GLU A 73 -5.33 10.53 16.62
N TYR A 74 -4.87 11.36 15.67
CA TYR A 74 -4.00 10.91 14.59
C TYR A 74 -2.65 10.40 15.12
N ALA A 75 -2.07 11.08 16.10
CA ALA A 75 -0.86 10.63 16.77
C ALA A 75 -1.04 9.27 17.48
N ALA A 76 -2.23 9.02 18.03
CA ALA A 76 -2.56 7.73 18.64
C ALA A 76 -2.65 6.62 17.57
N GLN A 77 -3.30 6.87 16.44
CA GLN A 77 -3.40 5.90 15.33
C GLN A 77 -2.02 5.54 14.75
N VAL A 78 -1.14 6.54 14.57
CA VAL A 78 0.25 6.30 14.14
C VAL A 78 0.97 5.34 15.09
N ARG A 79 0.86 5.55 16.41
CA ARG A 79 1.51 4.68 17.41
C ARG A 79 0.94 3.27 17.42
N VAL A 80 -0.39 3.14 17.31
CA VAL A 80 -1.04 1.83 17.24
C VAL A 80 -0.54 1.08 16.00
N MET A 81 -0.49 1.75 14.85
CA MET A 81 0.02 1.15 13.62
C MET A 81 1.50 0.74 13.77
N GLN A 82 2.35 1.59 14.35
CA GLN A 82 3.76 1.24 14.64
C GLN A 82 3.85 -0.05 15.46
N THR A 83 3.06 -0.18 16.53
CA THR A 83 3.03 -1.41 17.34
C THR A 83 2.58 -2.62 16.53
N CYS A 84 1.55 -2.47 15.67
CA CYS A 84 1.12 -3.56 14.80
C CYS A 84 2.21 -3.98 13.80
N LEU A 85 2.98 -3.02 13.26
CA LEU A 85 4.08 -3.33 12.36
C LEU A 85 5.26 -4.02 13.07
N GLU A 86 5.51 -3.72 14.35
CA GLU A 86 6.51 -4.43 15.17
C GLU A 86 6.09 -5.89 15.42
N GLU A 87 4.80 -6.16 15.67
CA GLU A 87 4.28 -7.53 15.78
C GLU A 87 4.40 -8.29 14.44
N LEU A 88 4.13 -7.62 13.32
CA LEU A 88 4.32 -8.22 12.00
C LEU A 88 5.79 -8.50 11.69
N ASP A 89 6.72 -7.64 12.07
CA ASP A 89 8.16 -7.91 11.92
C ASP A 89 8.56 -9.18 12.67
N SER A 90 8.03 -9.38 13.87
CA SER A 90 8.25 -10.59 14.66
C SER A 90 7.66 -11.82 13.98
N ALA A 91 6.42 -11.74 13.49
CA ALA A 91 5.75 -12.81 12.78
C ALA A 91 6.46 -13.21 11.48
N VAL A 92 6.90 -12.21 10.69
CA VAL A 92 7.68 -12.44 9.46
C VAL A 92 9.02 -13.10 9.77
N ALA A 93 9.69 -12.69 10.85
CA ALA A 93 10.92 -13.34 11.28
C ALA A 93 10.71 -14.81 11.62
N GLU A 94 9.66 -15.15 12.37
CA GLU A 94 9.30 -16.54 12.70
C GLU A 94 8.97 -17.38 11.46
N VAL A 95 8.30 -16.79 10.45
CA VAL A 95 8.04 -17.45 9.15
C VAL A 95 9.35 -17.71 8.41
N ASN A 96 10.23 -16.69 8.35
CA ASN A 96 11.52 -16.80 7.69
C ASN A 96 12.44 -17.84 8.33
N ASP A 97 12.38 -18.02 9.64
CA ASP A 97 13.12 -19.06 10.36
C ASP A 97 12.69 -20.50 9.95
N GLN A 98 11.50 -20.64 9.35
CA GLN A 98 10.99 -21.91 8.82
C GLN A 98 11.28 -22.09 7.32
N MET A 99 11.96 -21.15 6.67
CA MET A 99 12.32 -21.23 5.27
C MET A 99 13.70 -21.86 5.07
N GLU A 100 13.82 -22.76 4.12
CA GLU A 100 15.14 -23.30 3.71
C GLU A 100 15.82 -22.42 2.66
N SER A 101 15.05 -21.66 1.92
CA SER A 101 15.55 -20.78 0.85
C SER A 101 14.58 -19.63 0.60
N GLY A 102 15.14 -18.49 0.20
CA GLY A 102 14.38 -17.26 0.02
C GLY A 102 14.08 -16.58 1.37
N SER A 103 13.23 -15.60 1.32
CA SER A 103 12.68 -14.91 2.49
C SER A 103 11.35 -14.27 2.11
N LEU A 104 10.45 -14.17 3.06
CA LEU A 104 9.27 -13.35 2.97
C LEU A 104 9.68 -11.87 3.10
N ASP A 105 9.26 -11.05 2.14
CA ASP A 105 9.53 -9.60 2.19
C ASP A 105 8.63 -8.93 3.25
N GLY A 106 9.20 -8.63 4.41
CA GLY A 106 8.49 -7.99 5.51
C GLY A 106 7.97 -6.60 5.16
N ASN A 107 8.64 -5.87 4.28
CA ASN A 107 8.15 -4.55 3.85
C ASN A 107 6.89 -4.69 3.01
N TRP A 108 6.81 -5.73 2.16
CA TRP A 108 5.60 -6.02 1.40
C TRP A 108 4.43 -6.41 2.31
N VAL A 109 4.65 -7.33 3.25
CA VAL A 109 3.62 -7.75 4.24
C VAL A 109 3.09 -6.54 5.00
N LYS A 110 3.99 -5.68 5.51
CA LYS A 110 3.61 -4.46 6.24
C LYS A 110 2.90 -3.44 5.36
N ALA A 111 3.29 -3.28 4.09
CA ALA A 111 2.62 -2.36 3.17
C ALA A 111 1.18 -2.80 2.88
N VAL A 112 0.93 -4.09 2.70
CA VAL A 112 -0.42 -4.66 2.55
C VAL A 112 -1.23 -4.44 3.82
N PHE A 113 -0.68 -4.75 4.99
CA PHE A 113 -1.36 -4.55 6.27
C PHE A 113 -1.71 -3.08 6.53
N PHE A 114 -0.76 -2.18 6.29
CA PHE A 114 -0.98 -0.74 6.41
C PHE A 114 -2.13 -0.27 5.52
N SER A 115 -2.17 -0.73 4.27
CA SER A 115 -3.20 -0.35 3.31
C SER A 115 -4.59 -0.89 3.66
N LEU A 116 -4.64 -2.04 4.35
CA LEU A 116 -5.88 -2.63 4.86
C LEU A 116 -6.43 -1.90 6.08
N CYS A 117 -5.56 -1.53 7.01
CA CYS A 117 -5.96 -1.23 8.37
C CYS A 117 -5.69 0.22 8.80
N PHE A 118 -4.97 1.03 8.00
CA PHE A 118 -4.71 2.42 8.39
C PHE A 118 -6.01 3.23 8.43
N GLY A 119 -6.26 3.87 9.58
CA GLY A 119 -7.50 4.62 9.81
C GLY A 119 -8.58 3.84 10.58
N ASP A 120 -8.35 2.55 10.88
CA ASP A 120 -9.22 1.82 11.80
C ASP A 120 -9.01 2.32 13.24
N GLU A 121 -10.07 2.91 13.82
CA GLU A 121 -10.03 3.44 15.20
C GLU A 121 -9.87 2.36 16.27
N HIS A 122 -10.16 1.11 15.93
CA HIS A 122 -10.12 -0.02 16.85
C HIS A 122 -9.02 -1.02 16.53
N LEU A 123 -8.08 -0.62 15.69
CA LEU A 123 -6.97 -1.47 15.27
C LEU A 123 -6.22 -2.05 16.48
N LYS A 124 -6.12 -3.36 16.47
CA LYS A 124 -5.28 -4.15 17.38
C LYS A 124 -4.78 -5.35 16.62
N LEU A 125 -3.56 -5.73 16.87
CA LEU A 125 -2.95 -6.92 16.31
C LEU A 125 -2.24 -7.67 17.43
N THR A 126 -2.71 -8.86 17.73
CA THR A 126 -2.04 -9.76 18.66
C THR A 126 -0.93 -10.53 17.93
N PRO A 127 0.08 -11.09 18.64
CA PRO A 127 1.11 -11.91 18.00
C PRO A 127 0.55 -13.07 17.16
N SER A 128 -0.54 -13.70 17.63
CA SER A 128 -1.20 -14.78 16.87
C SER A 128 -1.84 -14.25 15.57
N GLU A 129 -2.55 -13.14 15.63
CA GLU A 129 -3.16 -12.53 14.44
C GLU A 129 -2.09 -12.03 13.46
N ALA A 130 -0.98 -11.50 13.96
CA ALA A 130 0.16 -11.12 13.12
C ALA A 130 0.76 -12.35 12.41
N ARG A 131 0.84 -13.48 13.12
CA ARG A 131 1.29 -14.74 12.54
C ARG A 131 0.31 -15.25 11.48
N ASP A 132 -0.99 -15.28 11.78
CA ASP A 132 -2.02 -15.72 10.85
C ASP A 132 -2.02 -14.83 9.59
N PHE A 133 -1.76 -13.53 9.73
CA PHE A 133 -1.62 -12.61 8.61
C PHE A 133 -0.37 -12.92 7.76
N ALA A 134 0.79 -13.11 8.40
CA ALA A 134 2.03 -13.45 7.70
C ALA A 134 1.93 -14.81 6.99
N ASP A 135 1.20 -15.76 7.55
CA ASP A 135 0.97 -17.09 6.99
C ASP A 135 0.17 -17.04 5.67
N CYS A 136 -0.59 -15.96 5.40
CA CYS A 136 -1.26 -15.77 4.11
C CYS A 136 -0.28 -15.62 2.93
N PHE A 137 0.97 -15.26 3.20
CA PHE A 137 2.00 -15.03 2.18
C PHE A 137 2.91 -16.23 1.93
N VAL A 138 2.64 -17.36 2.58
CA VAL A 138 3.41 -18.59 2.45
C VAL A 138 2.48 -19.79 2.34
N ARG A 139 3.05 -20.91 1.87
CA ARG A 139 2.46 -22.24 2.04
C ARG A 139 3.42 -23.11 2.81
N TYR A 140 2.90 -24.11 3.49
CA TYR A 140 3.68 -25.06 4.25
C TYR A 140 3.82 -26.39 3.51
N GLU A 141 5.07 -26.86 3.37
CA GLU A 141 5.40 -28.13 2.72
C GLU A 141 6.09 -29.06 3.72
N GLU A 142 5.66 -30.34 3.73
CA GLU A 142 6.38 -31.37 4.45
C GLU A 142 7.58 -31.82 3.62
N ARG A 143 8.75 -31.90 4.27
CA ARG A 143 9.98 -32.42 3.68
C ARG A 143 10.59 -33.47 4.57
N THR A 144 11.40 -34.35 3.98
CA THR A 144 12.10 -35.41 4.69
C THR A 144 13.60 -35.21 4.56
N ARG A 145 14.32 -35.35 5.66
CA ARG A 145 15.78 -35.33 5.69
C ARG A 145 16.30 -36.54 6.42
N THR A 146 17.49 -36.97 6.04
CA THR A 146 18.21 -38.04 6.71
C THR A 146 19.09 -37.42 7.81
N VAL A 147 18.89 -37.82 9.07
CA VAL A 147 19.64 -37.34 10.21
C VAL A 147 20.37 -38.51 10.91
N ALA A 148 21.56 -38.23 11.41
CA ALA A 148 22.27 -39.21 12.23
C ALA A 148 21.53 -39.39 13.58
N SER A 149 21.06 -40.59 13.86
CA SER A 149 20.31 -40.92 15.08
C SER A 149 21.11 -41.67 16.16
N GLY A 150 22.33 -42.10 15.84
CA GLY A 150 23.18 -42.78 16.77
C GLY A 150 24.38 -43.47 16.10
N THR A 151 25.07 -44.29 16.85
CA THR A 151 26.16 -45.14 16.36
C THR A 151 25.84 -46.57 16.80
N ASP A 152 25.97 -47.50 15.85
CA ASP A 152 25.85 -48.92 16.13
C ASP A 152 26.94 -49.33 17.14
N PRO A 153 26.59 -49.87 18.31
CA PRO A 153 27.55 -50.21 19.36
C PRO A 153 28.48 -51.38 18.98
N ASP A 154 28.06 -52.22 18.01
CA ASP A 154 28.83 -53.41 17.61
C ASP A 154 29.76 -53.15 16.44
N THR A 155 29.33 -52.28 15.51
CA THR A 155 30.08 -51.95 14.27
C THR A 155 30.78 -50.62 14.31
N GLY A 156 30.32 -49.69 15.17
CA GLY A 156 30.80 -48.30 15.19
C GLY A 156 30.28 -47.45 14.03
N GLU A 157 29.38 -47.97 13.20
CA GLU A 157 28.79 -47.26 12.08
C GLU A 157 27.71 -46.27 12.52
N THR A 158 27.59 -45.14 11.80
CA THR A 158 26.53 -44.16 12.07
C THR A 158 25.19 -44.67 11.57
N ILE A 159 24.21 -44.68 12.46
CA ILE A 159 22.82 -45.03 12.14
C ILE A 159 22.13 -43.76 11.68
N TYR A 160 21.41 -43.81 10.53
CA TYR A 160 20.64 -42.73 10.00
C TYR A 160 19.14 -43.04 10.07
N THR A 161 18.35 -42.02 10.39
CA THR A 161 16.88 -42.08 10.37
C THR A 161 16.34 -40.95 9.50
N GLU A 162 15.16 -41.18 8.91
CA GLU A 162 14.41 -40.14 8.22
C GLU A 162 13.60 -39.34 9.24
N GLU A 163 13.71 -38.01 9.15
CA GLU A 163 12.93 -37.07 9.92
C GLU A 163 12.10 -36.21 8.97
N THR A 164 10.78 -36.15 9.21
CA THR A 164 9.88 -35.24 8.48
C THR A 164 9.79 -33.92 9.21
N TYR A 165 9.90 -32.83 8.48
CA TYR A 165 9.81 -31.48 9.01
C TYR A 165 9.03 -30.58 8.04
N THR A 166 8.51 -29.46 8.54
CA THR A 166 7.72 -28.53 7.75
C THR A 166 8.56 -27.30 7.40
N VAL A 167 8.47 -26.87 6.15
CA VAL A 167 9.12 -25.65 5.65
C VAL A 167 8.07 -24.68 5.15
N ALA A 168 8.30 -23.38 5.37
CA ALA A 168 7.53 -22.31 4.76
C ALA A 168 8.11 -21.99 3.38
N VAL A 169 7.24 -21.80 2.40
CA VAL A 169 7.58 -21.45 1.02
C VAL A 169 6.76 -20.25 0.60
N PRO A 170 7.39 -19.14 0.17
CA PRO A 170 6.66 -17.96 -0.29
C PRO A 170 5.71 -18.30 -1.42
N VAL A 171 4.54 -17.67 -1.44
CA VAL A 171 3.57 -17.77 -2.54
C VAL A 171 3.59 -16.51 -3.40
N ASP A 172 3.07 -16.61 -4.61
CA ASP A 172 2.90 -15.45 -5.48
C ASP A 172 1.87 -14.48 -4.89
N GLN A 173 1.96 -13.21 -5.28
CA GLN A 173 1.11 -12.14 -4.78
C GLN A 173 -0.39 -12.42 -4.96
N GLU A 174 -0.80 -13.00 -6.10
CA GLU A 174 -2.18 -13.37 -6.38
C GLU A 174 -2.70 -14.39 -5.35
N ILE A 175 -1.91 -15.42 -5.06
CA ILE A 175 -2.25 -16.44 -4.06
C ILE A 175 -2.29 -15.84 -2.65
N ALA A 176 -1.37 -14.92 -2.31
CA ALA A 176 -1.38 -14.24 -1.04
C ALA A 176 -2.65 -13.42 -0.84
N PHE A 177 -3.12 -12.72 -1.87
CA PHE A 177 -4.37 -11.97 -1.80
C PHE A 177 -5.60 -12.87 -1.72
N ASP A 178 -5.62 -14.01 -2.42
CA ASP A 178 -6.68 -15.01 -2.29
C ASP A 178 -6.74 -15.58 -0.85
N ASN A 179 -5.58 -15.83 -0.24
CA ASN A 179 -5.49 -16.28 1.15
C ASN A 179 -6.00 -15.23 2.14
N LEU A 180 -5.66 -13.95 1.92
CA LEU A 180 -6.14 -12.83 2.73
C LEU A 180 -7.65 -12.65 2.60
N ASP A 181 -8.21 -12.75 1.39
CA ASP A 181 -9.66 -12.68 1.17
C ASP A 181 -10.37 -13.84 1.87
N ALA A 182 -9.83 -15.05 1.77
CA ALA A 182 -10.35 -16.22 2.49
C ALA A 182 -10.24 -16.08 4.01
N ALA A 183 -9.26 -15.34 4.53
CA ALA A 183 -9.12 -14.99 5.94
C ALA A 183 -10.05 -13.86 6.38
N GLY A 184 -10.80 -13.24 5.45
CA GLY A 184 -11.81 -12.21 5.72
C GLY A 184 -11.32 -10.78 5.56
N TYR A 185 -10.15 -10.56 4.98
CA TYR A 185 -9.67 -9.21 4.65
C TYR A 185 -10.25 -8.76 3.30
N PRO A 186 -10.84 -7.54 3.22
CA PRO A 186 -11.45 -7.06 1.98
C PRO A 186 -10.37 -6.67 0.96
N ILE A 187 -10.12 -7.52 -0.03
CA ILE A 187 -9.14 -7.25 -1.09
C ILE A 187 -9.83 -6.54 -2.27
N THR A 188 -9.40 -5.33 -2.56
CA THR A 188 -9.90 -4.50 -3.67
C THR A 188 -8.75 -4.10 -4.59
N GLU A 189 -9.07 -3.67 -5.82
CA GLU A 189 -8.05 -3.15 -6.76
C GLU A 189 -7.33 -1.93 -6.17
N ASP A 190 -8.06 -1.03 -5.50
CA ASP A 190 -7.49 0.15 -4.85
C ASP A 190 -6.52 -0.22 -3.73
N LEU A 191 -6.82 -1.27 -2.96
CA LEU A 191 -5.93 -1.78 -1.93
C LEU A 191 -4.60 -2.24 -2.53
N VAL A 192 -4.64 -3.00 -3.62
CA VAL A 192 -3.43 -3.53 -4.28
C VAL A 192 -2.56 -2.37 -4.77
N VAL A 193 -3.17 -1.36 -5.40
CA VAL A 193 -2.46 -0.15 -5.86
C VAL A 193 -1.85 0.61 -4.69
N ASN A 194 -2.60 0.78 -3.60
CA ASN A 194 -2.13 1.48 -2.40
C ASN A 194 -0.98 0.72 -1.73
N ALA A 195 -1.10 -0.60 -1.59
CA ALA A 195 -0.04 -1.43 -1.01
C ALA A 195 1.25 -1.35 -1.82
N GLN A 196 1.15 -1.36 -3.16
CA GLN A 196 2.31 -1.18 -4.03
C GLN A 196 2.95 0.21 -3.86
N ALA A 197 2.14 1.27 -3.80
CA ALA A 197 2.64 2.63 -3.62
C ALA A 197 3.32 2.82 -2.24
N VAL A 198 2.76 2.22 -1.18
CA VAL A 198 3.37 2.21 0.16
C VAL A 198 4.69 1.43 0.12
N TYR A 199 4.69 0.24 -0.47
CA TYR A 199 5.89 -0.57 -0.61
C TYR A 199 7.01 0.16 -1.36
N ASP A 200 6.71 0.74 -2.53
CA ASP A 200 7.68 1.48 -3.33
C ASP A 200 8.30 2.65 -2.54
N ARG A 201 7.47 3.32 -1.75
CA ARG A 201 7.95 4.41 -0.89
C ARG A 201 8.89 3.92 0.20
N ILE A 202 8.62 2.76 0.80
CA ILE A 202 9.44 2.19 1.88
C ILE A 202 10.74 1.63 1.31
N ALA A 203 10.64 0.84 0.23
CA ALA A 203 11.77 0.11 -0.32
C ALA A 203 12.76 0.99 -1.08
N TYR A 204 12.26 2.03 -1.78
CA TYR A 204 13.08 2.86 -2.67
C TYR A 204 13.19 4.32 -2.18
N GLY A 205 12.49 4.68 -1.11
CA GLY A 205 12.42 6.05 -0.61
C GLY A 205 11.51 6.93 -1.47
N ALA A 206 11.31 8.18 -1.06
CA ALA A 206 10.75 9.19 -1.94
C ALA A 206 11.79 9.50 -3.00
N ALA A 207 11.71 8.86 -4.17
CA ALA A 207 12.47 9.30 -5.32
C ALA A 207 12.09 10.77 -5.58
N ASP A 208 13.07 11.67 -5.59
CA ASP A 208 12.87 13.07 -5.94
C ASP A 208 12.10 13.13 -7.26
N GLY A 209 10.79 13.42 -7.21
CA GLY A 209 9.92 13.54 -8.38
C GLY A 209 8.89 12.41 -8.62
N TYR A 210 8.88 11.31 -7.87
CA TYR A 210 7.82 10.32 -7.96
C TYR A 210 6.65 10.72 -7.04
N THR A 211 5.70 11.45 -7.59
CA THR A 211 4.39 11.67 -6.96
C THR A 211 3.48 10.48 -7.28
N GLY A 212 3.75 9.32 -6.71
CA GLY A 212 2.78 8.24 -6.68
C GLY A 212 1.59 8.73 -5.86
N GLU A 213 0.49 9.05 -6.53
CA GLU A 213 -0.76 9.37 -5.87
C GLU A 213 -1.29 8.08 -5.22
N ILE A 214 -1.16 8.00 -3.90
CA ILE A 214 -1.89 7.00 -3.12
C ILE A 214 -3.35 7.47 -3.12
N GLN A 215 -4.20 6.84 -3.94
CA GLN A 215 -5.63 7.11 -3.96
C GLN A 215 -6.28 6.30 -2.85
N TYR A 216 -6.59 6.95 -1.74
CA TYR A 216 -7.52 6.38 -0.76
C TYR A 216 -8.94 6.62 -1.25
N GLY A 217 -9.65 5.54 -1.58
CA GLY A 217 -11.08 5.58 -1.91
C GLY A 217 -11.87 6.16 -0.74
N SER A 218 -12.76 7.09 -1.04
CA SER A 218 -13.73 7.71 -0.13
C SER A 218 -14.85 6.77 0.21
#